data_e946e59e7081aa0432d1cdfc5fb200fb
#
_entry.id   e946e59e7081aa0432d1cdfc5fb200fb
#
_cell.length_a   1.000
_cell.length_b   1.000
_cell.length_c   1.000
_cell.angle_alpha   90.00
_cell.angle_beta   90.00
_cell.angle_gamma   90.00
#
_symmetry.space_group_name_H-M   'P 1'
#
loop_
_entity.id
_entity.type
_entity.pdbx_description
1 polymer ?
#
loop_
_entity_poly.entity_id
_entity_poly.type
_entity_poly.pdbx_seq_one_letter_code
_entity_poly.pdbx_strand_id
1 'polypeptide(L)'
;IPYNFLDKVFLSHLHTDHFGDLDALFVGGALSGRQKPLRVWGPSGETPERGTKYALDHLFKALTWDLDGRKGLTDPRGYYLDVTEFDYKGLNEIIYQENGVTIRSYPAIHSLDGPVSFSVEWNGLKFVFGGDTYPNKWYDEYAKDADLAIHECFITVPDMIDKFKFTPQSALSVGTQIHTAPEAFGKVMSRIKPRMAVAYHFFYDFDTSHAIHERIRTTYDGPLSLAEDYMVWNITKDDIRVRLAKVDEDVWPPPATEKPQVPDPNDRIPYSDTNDGGRLDVKDVIQPIYDEVN
;
A
#
# COMPACT_ATOMS: atom_id res chain seq x y z
N ILE A 1 -2.47 9.74 -9.22
CA ILE A 1 -1.95 8.80 -10.24
C ILE A 1 -3.12 7.88 -10.61
N PRO A 2 -3.50 7.79 -11.89
CA PRO A 2 -4.55 6.88 -12.32
C PRO A 2 -4.17 5.40 -12.08
N TYR A 3 -5.15 4.55 -11.81
CA TYR A 3 -4.95 3.14 -11.46
C TYR A 3 -4.24 2.31 -12.54
N ASN A 4 -4.41 2.66 -13.81
CA ASN A 4 -3.74 1.97 -14.91
C ASN A 4 -2.21 2.09 -14.90
N PHE A 5 -1.64 3.06 -14.17
CA PHE A 5 -0.20 3.20 -13.95
C PHE A 5 0.31 2.45 -12.72
N LEU A 6 -0.57 2.00 -11.85
CA LEU A 6 -0.22 1.27 -10.63
C LEU A 6 -0.15 -0.23 -10.95
N ASP A 7 1.05 -0.70 -11.24
CA ASP A 7 1.31 -2.08 -11.63
C ASP A 7 2.28 -2.82 -10.70
N LYS A 8 2.72 -2.16 -9.62
CA LYS A 8 3.66 -2.72 -8.64
C LYS A 8 3.23 -2.36 -7.23
N VAL A 9 3.24 -3.35 -6.35
CA VAL A 9 2.93 -3.22 -4.93
C VAL A 9 4.02 -3.92 -4.11
N PHE A 10 4.46 -3.29 -3.04
CA PHE A 10 5.41 -3.84 -2.08
C PHE A 10 4.73 -3.85 -0.71
N LEU A 11 4.45 -5.06 -0.20
CA LEU A 11 3.78 -5.26 1.09
C LEU A 11 4.80 -5.42 2.19
N SER A 12 4.69 -4.61 3.23
CA SER A 12 5.54 -4.73 4.42
C SER A 12 5.10 -5.91 5.31
N HIS A 13 3.80 -6.13 5.43
CA HIS A 13 3.20 -7.23 6.20
C HIS A 13 1.72 -7.41 5.82
N LEU A 14 1.04 -8.35 6.49
CA LEU A 14 -0.29 -8.83 6.09
C LEU A 14 -1.41 -8.47 7.09
N HIS A 15 -1.28 -7.40 7.87
CA HIS A 15 -2.44 -6.83 8.55
C HIS A 15 -3.40 -6.20 7.53
N THR A 16 -4.70 -6.30 7.78
CA THR A 16 -5.74 -5.91 6.83
C THR A 16 -5.72 -4.44 6.46
N ASP A 17 -5.31 -3.56 7.35
CA ASP A 17 -5.13 -2.13 7.13
C ASP A 17 -3.93 -1.78 6.23
N HIS A 18 -3.10 -2.77 5.86
CA HIS A 18 -1.95 -2.60 4.95
C HIS A 18 -2.14 -3.24 3.58
N PHE A 19 -3.08 -4.17 3.41
CA PHE A 19 -3.33 -4.78 2.11
C PHE A 19 -4.83 -4.99 1.78
N GLY A 20 -5.74 -4.58 2.67
CA GLY A 20 -7.17 -4.86 2.56
C GLY A 20 -7.83 -4.35 1.27
N ASP A 21 -7.34 -3.22 0.73
CA ASP A 21 -7.88 -2.63 -0.52
C ASP A 21 -7.13 -3.11 -1.79
N LEU A 22 -6.32 -4.16 -1.70
CA LEU A 22 -5.56 -4.66 -2.84
C LEU A 22 -6.47 -5.25 -3.93
N ASP A 23 -7.60 -5.81 -3.56
CA ASP A 23 -8.63 -6.28 -4.47
C ASP A 23 -9.22 -5.14 -5.30
N ALA A 24 -9.55 -4.02 -4.67
CA ALA A 24 -10.04 -2.81 -5.35
C ALA A 24 -8.98 -2.24 -6.31
N LEU A 25 -7.71 -2.20 -5.91
CA LEU A 25 -6.60 -1.79 -6.79
C LEU A 25 -6.44 -2.74 -7.97
N PHE A 26 -6.57 -4.05 -7.76
CA PHE A 26 -6.44 -5.07 -8.79
C PHE A 26 -7.55 -4.95 -9.83
N VAL A 27 -8.81 -5.04 -9.41
CA VAL A 27 -9.98 -4.99 -10.29
C VAL A 27 -10.13 -3.59 -10.90
N GLY A 28 -10.07 -2.53 -10.06
CA GLY A 28 -10.20 -1.15 -10.51
C GLY A 28 -9.11 -0.74 -11.50
N GLY A 29 -7.87 -1.21 -11.32
CA GLY A 29 -6.77 -0.99 -12.26
C GLY A 29 -7.03 -1.61 -13.63
N ALA A 30 -7.52 -2.86 -13.66
CA ALA A 30 -7.87 -3.54 -14.91
C ALA A 30 -9.03 -2.81 -15.64
N LEU A 31 -10.07 -2.42 -14.91
CA LEU A 31 -11.20 -1.65 -15.44
C LEU A 31 -10.79 -0.27 -15.96
N SER A 32 -9.80 0.36 -15.32
CA SER A 32 -9.26 1.66 -15.72
C SER A 32 -8.20 1.58 -16.83
N GLY A 33 -8.03 0.43 -17.46
CA GLY A 33 -7.16 0.24 -18.63
C GLY A 33 -5.73 -0.19 -18.31
N ARG A 34 -5.45 -0.76 -17.13
CA ARG A 34 -4.18 -1.46 -16.92
C ARG A 34 -4.13 -2.72 -17.78
N GLN A 35 -3.23 -2.75 -18.75
CA GLN A 35 -3.08 -3.83 -19.74
C GLN A 35 -1.86 -4.70 -19.46
N LYS A 36 -1.52 -4.86 -18.19
CA LYS A 36 -0.39 -5.66 -17.69
C LYS A 36 -0.72 -6.22 -16.32
N PRO A 37 -0.04 -7.31 -15.89
CA PRO A 37 -0.24 -7.87 -14.57
C PRO A 37 -0.04 -6.85 -13.44
N LEU A 38 -0.79 -7.01 -12.35
CA LEU A 38 -0.40 -6.41 -11.09
C LEU A 38 0.69 -7.28 -10.47
N ARG A 39 1.87 -6.71 -10.29
CA ARG A 39 3.01 -7.38 -9.66
C ARG A 39 3.07 -7.01 -8.19
N VAL A 40 3.10 -8.01 -7.32
CA VAL A 40 3.12 -7.82 -5.87
C VAL A 40 4.34 -8.50 -5.28
N TRP A 41 5.16 -7.76 -4.55
CA TRP A 41 6.25 -8.28 -3.74
C TRP A 41 5.83 -8.23 -2.28
N GLY A 42 6.04 -9.32 -1.55
CA GLY A 42 5.78 -9.35 -0.13
C GLY A 42 6.60 -10.42 0.59
N PRO A 43 6.69 -10.33 1.92
CA PRO A 43 7.49 -11.24 2.70
C PRO A 43 6.88 -12.65 2.76
N SER A 44 7.73 -13.65 2.89
CA SER A 44 7.34 -14.96 3.37
C SER A 44 6.91 -14.88 4.84
N GLY A 45 6.16 -15.88 5.31
CA GLY A 45 5.92 -16.06 6.73
C GLY A 45 6.86 -17.10 7.34
N GLU A 46 6.72 -17.31 8.66
CA GLU A 46 7.36 -18.43 9.35
C GLU A 46 6.87 -19.77 8.81
N THR A 47 5.61 -19.82 8.35
CA THR A 47 5.02 -20.94 7.61
C THR A 47 4.42 -20.43 6.30
N PRO A 48 4.22 -21.28 5.30
CA PRO A 48 3.62 -20.89 4.02
C PRO A 48 2.28 -20.16 4.18
N GLU A 49 1.44 -20.57 5.14
CA GLU A 49 0.11 -20.01 5.39
C GLU A 49 0.16 -18.56 5.92
N ARG A 50 1.32 -18.15 6.44
CA ARG A 50 1.58 -16.79 6.94
C ARG A 50 2.31 -15.92 5.93
N GLY A 51 2.55 -16.44 4.72
CA GLY A 51 3.24 -15.73 3.64
C GLY A 51 2.31 -15.00 2.69
N THR A 52 2.88 -14.07 1.94
CA THR A 52 2.17 -13.23 0.96
C THR A 52 1.49 -14.05 -0.13
N LYS A 53 2.13 -15.09 -0.66
CA LYS A 53 1.54 -15.94 -1.69
C LYS A 53 0.25 -16.60 -1.23
N TYR A 54 0.26 -17.17 -0.03
CA TYR A 54 -0.92 -17.81 0.53
C TYR A 54 -2.06 -16.80 0.74
N ALA A 55 -1.76 -15.67 1.36
CA ALA A 55 -2.75 -14.64 1.63
C ALA A 55 -3.42 -14.14 0.35
N LEU A 56 -2.62 -13.81 -0.68
CA LEU A 56 -3.14 -13.30 -1.94
C LEU A 56 -3.86 -14.37 -2.76
N ASP A 57 -3.37 -15.61 -2.78
CA ASP A 57 -4.07 -16.71 -3.45
C ASP A 57 -5.50 -16.89 -2.91
N HIS A 58 -5.67 -16.77 -1.59
CA HIS A 58 -6.99 -16.90 -0.96
C HIS A 58 -7.85 -15.64 -1.14
N LEU A 59 -7.28 -14.45 -1.03
CA LEU A 59 -7.99 -13.20 -1.28
C LEU A 59 -8.56 -13.18 -2.71
N PHE A 60 -7.75 -13.53 -3.71
CA PHE A 60 -8.20 -13.48 -5.10
C PHE A 60 -9.13 -14.62 -5.48
N LYS A 61 -9.08 -15.76 -4.81
CA LYS A 61 -10.12 -16.80 -4.94
C LYS A 61 -11.50 -16.31 -4.47
N ALA A 62 -11.56 -15.42 -3.49
CA ALA A 62 -12.82 -14.82 -3.07
C ALA A 62 -13.46 -13.94 -4.14
N LEU A 63 -12.68 -13.46 -5.12
CA LEU A 63 -13.15 -12.64 -6.23
C LEU A 63 -13.65 -13.44 -7.45
N THR A 64 -13.76 -14.77 -7.36
CA THR A 64 -14.12 -15.63 -8.49
C THR A 64 -15.37 -15.15 -9.21
N TRP A 65 -16.43 -14.81 -8.49
CA TRP A 65 -17.67 -14.32 -9.10
C TRP A 65 -17.48 -13.04 -9.91
N ASP A 66 -16.72 -12.07 -9.36
CA ASP A 66 -16.44 -10.80 -10.03
C ASP A 66 -15.58 -11.00 -11.29
N LEU A 67 -14.52 -11.77 -11.16
CA LEU A 67 -13.59 -12.05 -12.25
C LEU A 67 -14.25 -12.86 -13.38
N ASP A 68 -15.06 -13.87 -13.03
CA ASP A 68 -15.80 -14.67 -14.00
C ASP A 68 -16.85 -13.83 -14.74
N GLY A 69 -17.50 -12.91 -14.05
CA GLY A 69 -18.47 -12.00 -14.65
C GLY A 69 -17.87 -11.02 -15.68
N ARG A 70 -16.55 -10.83 -15.66
CA ARG A 70 -15.83 -9.91 -16.57
C ARG A 70 -15.17 -10.61 -17.75
N LYS A 71 -15.09 -11.94 -17.74
CA LYS A 71 -14.53 -12.72 -18.85
C LYS A 71 -15.25 -12.41 -20.15
N GLY A 72 -14.50 -12.23 -21.22
CA GLY A 72 -15.03 -11.91 -22.54
C GLY A 72 -15.64 -10.50 -22.68
N LEU A 73 -15.53 -9.63 -21.68
CA LEU A 73 -16.04 -8.25 -21.69
C LEU A 73 -14.94 -7.20 -21.63
N THR A 74 -13.81 -7.50 -20.96
CA THR A 74 -12.72 -6.54 -20.71
C THR A 74 -11.39 -7.15 -21.13
N ASP A 75 -10.36 -6.30 -21.29
CA ASP A 75 -9.01 -6.75 -21.63
C ASP A 75 -8.47 -7.71 -20.55
N PRO A 76 -8.16 -8.97 -20.90
CA PRO A 76 -7.76 -9.98 -19.91
C PRO A 76 -6.38 -9.71 -19.28
N ARG A 77 -5.50 -8.93 -19.93
CA ARG A 77 -4.12 -8.71 -19.47
C ARG A 77 -4.03 -8.02 -18.11
N GLY A 78 -5.03 -7.16 -17.78
CA GLY A 78 -5.10 -6.47 -16.50
C GLY A 78 -5.49 -7.36 -15.31
N TYR A 79 -6.04 -8.56 -15.58
CA TYR A 79 -6.52 -9.51 -14.57
C TYR A 79 -5.53 -10.60 -14.21
N TYR A 80 -4.25 -10.42 -14.54
CA TYR A 80 -3.19 -11.30 -14.06
C TYR A 80 -2.54 -10.71 -12.82
N LEU A 81 -2.31 -11.59 -11.84
CA LEU A 81 -1.57 -11.31 -10.62
C LEU A 81 -0.23 -12.05 -10.68
N ASP A 82 0.85 -11.34 -10.44
CA ASP A 82 2.19 -11.91 -10.33
C ASP A 82 2.74 -11.63 -8.94
N VAL A 83 2.89 -12.67 -8.12
CA VAL A 83 3.32 -12.55 -6.73
C VAL A 83 4.74 -13.09 -6.56
N THR A 84 5.63 -12.21 -6.17
CA THR A 84 7.00 -12.54 -5.76
C THR A 84 7.10 -12.51 -4.24
N GLU A 85 7.29 -13.68 -3.65
CA GLU A 85 7.53 -13.80 -2.21
C GLU A 85 9.03 -13.88 -1.95
N PHE A 86 9.53 -13.10 -0.98
CA PHE A 86 10.94 -13.08 -0.59
C PHE A 86 11.10 -13.40 0.90
N ASP A 87 12.29 -13.83 1.30
CA ASP A 87 12.58 -14.22 2.69
C ASP A 87 12.48 -12.99 3.62
N TYR A 88 11.56 -13.03 4.59
CA TYR A 88 11.40 -11.98 5.58
C TYR A 88 12.62 -11.82 6.52
N LYS A 89 13.51 -12.82 6.59
CA LYS A 89 14.76 -12.78 7.36
C LYS A 89 15.93 -12.18 6.60
N GLY A 90 15.73 -11.87 5.31
CA GLY A 90 16.76 -11.28 4.46
C GLY A 90 17.32 -9.99 5.05
N LEU A 91 18.63 -9.84 5.09
CA LEU A 91 19.30 -8.69 5.66
C LEU A 91 19.76 -7.73 4.57
N ASN A 92 18.93 -6.72 4.26
CA ASN A 92 19.23 -5.72 3.23
C ASN A 92 19.36 -6.32 1.82
N GLU A 93 18.60 -7.35 1.53
CA GLU A 93 18.62 -8.05 0.25
C GLU A 93 17.85 -7.27 -0.83
N ILE A 94 18.34 -7.31 -2.06
CA ILE A 94 17.64 -6.73 -3.21
C ILE A 94 16.45 -7.60 -3.54
N ILE A 95 15.24 -7.05 -3.40
CA ILE A 95 13.99 -7.72 -3.76
C ILE A 95 13.42 -7.23 -5.09
N TYR A 96 13.90 -6.07 -5.56
CA TYR A 96 13.51 -5.49 -6.84
C TYR A 96 14.61 -4.59 -7.39
N GLN A 97 14.86 -4.72 -8.72
CA GLN A 97 15.79 -3.84 -9.41
C GLN A 97 15.40 -3.67 -10.87
N GLU A 98 14.78 -2.55 -11.21
CA GLU A 98 14.39 -2.20 -12.59
C GLU A 98 14.46 -0.67 -12.79
N ASN A 99 14.78 -0.24 -13.99
CA ASN A 99 14.75 1.17 -14.40
C ASN A 99 15.56 2.12 -13.49
N GLY A 100 16.65 1.64 -12.93
CA GLY A 100 17.50 2.40 -12.01
C GLY A 100 16.96 2.51 -10.58
N VAL A 101 15.80 1.92 -10.29
CA VAL A 101 15.27 1.77 -8.93
C VAL A 101 15.76 0.47 -8.34
N THR A 102 16.30 0.53 -7.14
CA THR A 102 16.65 -0.65 -6.32
C THR A 102 15.84 -0.62 -5.03
N ILE A 103 15.14 -1.71 -4.73
CA ILE A 103 14.43 -1.87 -3.46
C ILE A 103 15.06 -3.03 -2.70
N ARG A 104 15.36 -2.77 -1.44
CA ARG A 104 15.89 -3.75 -0.50
C ARG A 104 14.92 -3.95 0.65
N SER A 105 14.90 -5.16 1.22
CA SER A 105 14.14 -5.47 2.42
C SER A 105 15.04 -5.86 3.58
N TYR A 106 14.56 -5.63 4.78
CA TYR A 106 15.16 -6.08 6.03
C TYR A 106 14.08 -6.28 7.09
N PRO A 107 14.32 -7.14 8.10
CA PRO A 107 13.29 -7.49 9.08
C PRO A 107 12.75 -6.30 9.86
N ALA A 108 11.46 -6.33 10.15
CA ALA A 108 10.78 -5.48 11.11
C ALA A 108 10.32 -6.30 12.31
N ILE A 109 10.01 -5.65 13.43
CA ILE A 109 9.51 -6.31 14.64
C ILE A 109 8.09 -5.83 14.90
N HIS A 110 7.13 -6.71 14.72
CA HIS A 110 5.73 -6.42 14.95
C HIS A 110 5.02 -7.61 15.63
N SER A 111 3.73 -7.80 15.43
CA SER A 111 2.89 -8.80 16.14
C SER A 111 3.35 -10.25 15.98
N LEU A 112 3.89 -10.60 14.80
CA LEU A 112 4.39 -11.92 14.46
C LEU A 112 5.68 -11.78 13.63
N ASP A 113 6.42 -12.90 13.46
CA ASP A 113 7.49 -12.99 12.49
C ASP A 113 6.95 -12.91 11.06
N GLY A 114 7.60 -12.10 10.21
CA GLY A 114 7.19 -11.90 8.82
C GLY A 114 7.27 -10.43 8.35
N PRO A 115 6.95 -9.42 9.18
CA PRO A 115 7.06 -8.03 8.77
C PRO A 115 8.44 -7.61 8.33
N VAL A 116 8.47 -6.69 7.36
CA VAL A 116 9.71 -6.14 6.80
C VAL A 116 9.61 -4.63 6.63
N SER A 117 10.77 -3.99 6.64
CA SER A 117 10.98 -2.61 6.21
C SER A 117 11.67 -2.58 4.85
N PHE A 118 11.58 -1.44 4.17
CA PHE A 118 12.18 -1.26 2.85
C PHE A 118 13.12 -0.06 2.80
N SER A 119 14.16 -0.18 1.96
CA SER A 119 14.86 0.98 1.41
C SER A 119 14.68 1.02 -0.10
N VAL A 120 14.41 2.21 -0.63
CA VAL A 120 14.28 2.48 -2.06
C VAL A 120 15.37 3.45 -2.46
N GLU A 121 16.20 3.06 -3.42
CA GLU A 121 17.29 3.86 -3.93
C GLU A 121 17.05 4.19 -5.39
N TRP A 122 17.17 5.46 -5.73
CA TRP A 122 17.04 5.93 -7.11
C TRP A 122 17.81 7.24 -7.30
N ASN A 123 18.60 7.32 -8.35
CA ASN A 123 19.34 8.53 -8.73
C ASN A 123 20.15 9.17 -7.59
N GLY A 124 20.72 8.34 -6.70
CA GLY A 124 21.52 8.78 -5.55
C GLY A 124 20.69 9.38 -4.42
N LEU A 125 19.38 9.15 -4.41
CA LEU A 125 18.47 9.42 -3.31
C LEU A 125 18.10 8.12 -2.62
N LYS A 126 17.85 8.18 -1.32
CA LYS A 126 17.46 7.06 -0.48
C LYS A 126 16.20 7.39 0.30
N PHE A 127 15.17 6.62 0.06
CA PHE A 127 13.92 6.62 0.79
C PHE A 127 13.84 5.34 1.63
N VAL A 128 13.37 5.43 2.87
CA VAL A 128 13.14 4.25 3.73
C VAL A 128 11.72 4.24 4.27
N PHE A 129 11.12 3.06 4.32
CA PHE A 129 9.77 2.83 4.81
C PHE A 129 9.78 1.72 5.87
N GLY A 130 9.34 2.06 7.08
CA GLY A 130 9.37 1.15 8.21
C GLY A 130 8.36 0.01 8.13
N GLY A 131 7.20 0.25 7.54
CA GLY A 131 6.04 -0.57 7.85
C GLY A 131 5.67 -0.41 9.32
N ASP A 132 4.88 -1.32 9.86
CA ASP A 132 4.64 -1.37 11.29
C ASP A 132 5.79 -2.10 11.97
N THR A 133 6.40 -1.45 12.90
CA THR A 133 7.57 -2.00 13.57
C THR A 133 7.88 -1.33 14.90
N TYR A 134 8.18 -2.12 15.89
CA TYR A 134 8.89 -1.64 17.08
C TYR A 134 10.30 -1.18 16.68
N PRO A 135 10.93 -0.20 17.38
CA PRO A 135 12.30 0.22 17.13
C PRO A 135 13.27 -0.96 17.11
N ASN A 136 14.00 -1.12 16.02
CA ASN A 136 14.85 -2.29 15.83
C ASN A 136 16.21 -1.93 15.23
N LYS A 137 17.18 -2.84 15.42
CA LYS A 137 18.56 -2.65 14.98
C LYS A 137 18.74 -2.59 13.47
N TRP A 138 17.89 -3.27 12.69
CA TRP A 138 18.00 -3.31 11.24
C TRP A 138 17.57 -1.98 10.62
N TYR A 139 16.48 -1.41 11.11
CA TYR A 139 16.08 -0.06 10.69
C TYR A 139 17.14 0.97 11.11
N ASP A 140 17.67 0.88 12.34
CA ASP A 140 18.75 1.75 12.83
C ASP A 140 20.02 1.65 11.96
N GLU A 141 20.32 0.49 11.42
CA GLU A 141 21.50 0.26 10.57
C GLU A 141 21.26 0.68 9.12
N TYR A 142 20.16 0.21 8.52
CA TYR A 142 19.94 0.36 7.07
C TYR A 142 19.23 1.65 6.67
N ALA A 143 18.61 2.37 7.61
CA ALA A 143 17.99 3.66 7.36
C ALA A 143 18.90 4.87 7.56
N LYS A 144 20.15 4.68 7.96
CA LYS A 144 21.11 5.79 8.14
C LYS A 144 21.23 6.64 6.90
N ASP A 145 21.31 7.96 7.10
CA ASP A 145 21.51 8.96 6.07
C ASP A 145 20.45 8.92 4.95
N ALA A 146 19.22 8.45 5.25
CA ALA A 146 18.12 8.50 4.32
C ALA A 146 17.74 9.95 3.99
N ASP A 147 17.38 10.20 2.73
CA ASP A 147 16.80 11.50 2.34
C ASP A 147 15.41 11.65 2.93
N LEU A 148 14.61 10.58 2.92
CA LEU A 148 13.28 10.52 3.56
C LEU A 148 13.18 9.22 4.38
N ALA A 149 12.91 9.34 5.67
CA ALA A 149 12.66 8.20 6.55
C ALA A 149 11.21 8.22 7.02
N ILE A 150 10.39 7.31 6.51
CA ILE A 150 9.02 7.08 6.97
C ILE A 150 9.06 5.90 7.96
N HIS A 151 8.54 6.14 9.15
CA HIS A 151 8.47 5.13 10.20
C HIS A 151 7.16 5.28 10.96
N GLU A 152 6.57 4.18 11.39
CA GLU A 152 5.39 4.28 12.22
C GLU A 152 5.66 5.05 13.51
N CYS A 153 4.63 5.74 13.95
CA CYS A 153 4.62 6.46 15.22
C CYS A 153 3.21 6.41 15.75
N PHE A 154 2.96 5.52 16.70
CA PHE A 154 1.59 5.32 17.18
C PHE A 154 1.13 6.47 18.08
N ILE A 155 -0.18 6.53 18.37
CA ILE A 155 -0.73 7.52 19.29
C ILE A 155 -0.18 7.32 20.71
N THR A 156 -0.24 8.36 21.52
CA THR A 156 0.27 8.28 22.90
C THR A 156 -0.53 7.31 23.76
N VAL A 157 0.12 6.68 24.72
CA VAL A 157 -0.57 5.79 25.68
C VAL A 157 -1.73 6.49 26.42
N PRO A 158 -1.59 7.74 26.90
CA PRO A 158 -2.71 8.49 27.46
C PRO A 158 -3.88 8.64 26.49
N ASP A 159 -3.66 8.99 25.22
CA ASP A 159 -4.73 9.12 24.22
C ASP A 159 -5.43 7.78 23.97
N MET A 160 -4.69 6.67 23.94
CA MET A 160 -5.29 5.34 23.82
C MET A 160 -6.27 5.03 24.97
N ILE A 161 -5.92 5.42 26.19
CA ILE A 161 -6.78 5.22 27.37
C ILE A 161 -7.97 6.17 27.35
N ASP A 162 -7.72 7.45 27.13
CA ASP A 162 -8.73 8.49 27.27
C ASP A 162 -9.71 8.55 26.11
N LYS A 163 -9.22 8.44 24.88
CA LYS A 163 -10.03 8.56 23.66
C LYS A 163 -10.57 7.21 23.19
N PHE A 164 -9.72 6.19 23.13
CA PHE A 164 -10.08 4.87 22.57
C PHE A 164 -10.45 3.83 23.60
N LYS A 165 -10.46 4.20 24.91
CA LYS A 165 -10.92 3.37 26.03
C LYS A 165 -10.17 2.05 26.19
N PHE A 166 -8.91 2.02 25.77
CA PHE A 166 -8.04 0.89 26.10
C PHE A 166 -7.85 0.77 27.61
N THR A 167 -7.70 -0.46 28.10
CA THR A 167 -7.19 -0.62 29.46
C THR A 167 -5.74 -0.12 29.54
N PRO A 168 -5.28 0.40 30.70
CA PRO A 168 -3.89 0.85 30.83
C PRO A 168 -2.86 -0.20 30.40
N GLN A 169 -3.10 -1.47 30.73
CA GLN A 169 -2.21 -2.57 30.35
C GLN A 169 -2.21 -2.81 28.84
N SER A 170 -3.37 -2.81 28.18
CA SER A 170 -3.46 -2.97 26.73
C SER A 170 -2.82 -1.80 26.02
N ALA A 171 -3.06 -0.56 26.47
CA ALA A 171 -2.46 0.65 25.90
C ALA A 171 -0.93 0.63 26.00
N LEU A 172 -0.38 0.22 27.13
CA LEU A 172 1.06 0.05 27.30
C LEU A 172 1.62 -1.04 26.36
N SER A 173 0.96 -2.20 26.28
CA SER A 173 1.42 -3.28 25.41
C SER A 173 1.42 -2.84 23.94
N VAL A 174 0.31 -2.29 23.46
CA VAL A 174 0.16 -1.86 22.06
C VAL A 174 1.12 -0.71 21.74
N GLY A 175 1.11 0.35 22.52
CA GLY A 175 1.85 1.58 22.22
C GLY A 175 3.34 1.53 22.51
N THR A 176 3.85 0.51 23.25
CA THR A 176 5.27 0.48 23.64
C THR A 176 5.96 -0.87 23.44
N GLN A 177 5.27 -1.90 22.92
CA GLN A 177 5.87 -3.22 22.67
C GLN A 177 5.56 -3.73 21.26
N ILE A 178 4.40 -3.36 20.68
CA ILE A 178 3.97 -3.78 19.36
C ILE A 178 4.25 -2.66 18.35
N HIS A 179 3.91 -1.43 18.71
CA HIS A 179 4.13 -0.23 17.93
C HIS A 179 5.20 0.68 18.53
N THR A 180 5.58 1.69 17.79
CA THR A 180 6.58 2.67 18.17
C THR A 180 5.93 3.88 18.85
N ALA A 181 6.18 4.07 20.15
CA ALA A 181 5.78 5.27 20.86
C ALA A 181 6.46 6.53 20.28
N PRO A 182 5.83 7.73 20.36
CA PRO A 182 6.40 8.95 19.79
C PRO A 182 7.81 9.29 20.28
N GLU A 183 8.09 9.10 21.56
CA GLU A 183 9.44 9.32 22.13
C GLU A 183 10.47 8.33 21.57
N ALA A 184 10.04 7.09 21.29
CA ALA A 184 10.89 6.06 20.71
C ALA A 184 11.13 6.35 19.22
N PHE A 185 10.13 6.80 18.47
CA PHE A 185 10.28 7.31 17.11
C PHE A 185 11.36 8.41 17.05
N GLY A 186 11.22 9.44 17.90
CA GLY A 186 12.20 10.53 17.94
C GLY A 186 13.61 10.02 18.23
N LYS A 187 13.76 9.06 19.14
CA LYS A 187 15.06 8.44 19.43
C LYS A 187 15.66 7.71 18.23
N VAL A 188 14.83 6.97 17.46
CA VAL A 188 15.29 6.31 16.22
C VAL A 188 15.75 7.36 15.21
N MET A 189 14.94 8.40 14.96
CA MET A 189 15.29 9.47 14.01
C MET A 189 16.56 10.24 14.40
N SER A 190 16.82 10.46 15.71
CA SER A 190 18.05 11.06 16.20
C SER A 190 19.30 10.20 15.93
N ARG A 191 19.13 8.88 15.81
CA ARG A 191 20.24 7.96 15.50
C ARG A 191 20.52 7.86 14.02
N ILE A 192 19.47 7.74 13.19
CA ILE A 192 19.62 7.55 11.73
C ILE A 192 19.83 8.88 10.97
N LYS A 193 19.45 10.03 11.55
CA LYS A 193 19.67 11.39 11.05
C LYS A 193 19.21 11.60 9.61
N PRO A 194 17.94 11.33 9.27
CA PRO A 194 17.46 11.55 7.91
C PRO A 194 17.38 13.05 7.59
N ARG A 195 17.40 13.41 6.32
CA ARG A 195 17.12 14.78 5.90
C ARG A 195 15.69 15.21 6.24
N MET A 196 14.72 14.27 6.21
CA MET A 196 13.35 14.47 6.67
C MET A 196 12.84 13.18 7.33
N ALA A 197 12.38 13.29 8.57
CA ALA A 197 11.65 12.24 9.26
C ALA A 197 10.15 12.40 9.00
N VAL A 198 9.45 11.30 8.73
CA VAL A 198 7.99 11.25 8.56
C VAL A 198 7.42 10.24 9.52
N ALA A 199 6.58 10.73 10.44
CA ALA A 199 5.78 9.89 11.31
C ALA A 199 4.44 9.57 10.64
N TYR A 200 4.03 8.31 10.62
CA TYR A 200 2.76 7.85 10.08
C TYR A 200 2.14 6.76 10.96
N HIS A 201 0.99 6.25 10.61
CA HIS A 201 0.28 5.17 11.29
C HIS A 201 -0.31 5.59 12.65
N PHE A 202 -0.96 6.73 12.68
CA PHE A 202 -1.70 7.24 13.83
C PHE A 202 -3.05 7.80 13.42
N PHE A 203 -3.99 7.81 14.37
CA PHE A 203 -5.27 8.47 14.14
C PHE A 203 -5.07 9.98 14.16
N TYR A 204 -5.19 10.59 12.99
CA TYR A 204 -4.93 12.01 12.81
C TYR A 204 -6.16 12.83 13.23
N ASP A 205 -6.03 13.53 14.35
CA ASP A 205 -6.88 14.66 14.72
C ASP A 205 -6.03 15.76 15.35
N PHE A 206 -6.64 16.91 15.62
CA PHE A 206 -5.92 18.07 16.13
C PHE A 206 -5.17 17.75 17.45
N ASP A 207 -5.83 17.06 18.38
CA ASP A 207 -5.26 16.78 19.70
C ASP A 207 -4.20 15.68 19.64
N THR A 208 -4.46 14.59 18.94
CA THR A 208 -3.50 13.47 18.81
C THR A 208 -2.24 13.91 18.08
N SER A 209 -2.36 14.64 16.97
CA SER A 209 -1.21 15.11 16.21
C SER A 209 -0.33 16.06 17.03
N HIS A 210 -0.94 16.93 17.82
CA HIS A 210 -0.23 17.83 18.74
C HIS A 210 0.53 17.04 19.81
N ALA A 211 -0.15 16.10 20.48
CA ALA A 211 0.47 15.27 21.51
C ALA A 211 1.64 14.44 20.96
N ILE A 212 1.48 13.82 19.78
CA ILE A 212 2.53 13.07 19.09
C ILE A 212 3.73 13.98 18.81
N HIS A 213 3.47 15.16 18.22
CA HIS A 213 4.54 16.11 17.90
C HIS A 213 5.34 16.51 19.14
N GLU A 214 4.69 16.91 20.22
CA GLU A 214 5.36 17.30 21.47
C GLU A 214 6.22 16.15 22.03
N ARG A 215 5.69 14.94 22.02
CA ARG A 215 6.43 13.77 22.52
C ARG A 215 7.64 13.42 21.65
N ILE A 216 7.50 13.47 20.32
CA ILE A 216 8.65 13.28 19.41
C ILE A 216 9.73 14.32 19.72
N ARG A 217 9.35 15.60 19.93
CA ARG A 217 10.27 16.68 20.18
C ARG A 217 11.07 16.57 21.49
N THR A 218 10.68 15.68 22.38
CA THR A 218 11.48 15.38 23.58
C THR A 218 12.78 14.61 23.26
N THR A 219 12.84 13.96 22.08
CA THR A 219 13.96 13.07 21.71
C THR A 219 14.51 13.32 20.31
N TYR A 220 13.88 14.21 19.51
CA TYR A 220 14.30 14.55 18.14
C TYR A 220 14.02 16.02 17.81
N ASP A 221 15.05 16.71 17.36
CA ASP A 221 15.02 18.14 16.99
C ASP A 221 15.17 18.40 15.48
N GLY A 222 15.38 17.36 14.69
CA GLY A 222 15.56 17.45 13.24
C GLY A 222 14.28 17.73 12.45
N PRO A 223 14.35 17.81 11.11
CA PRO A 223 13.21 18.01 10.24
C PRO A 223 12.18 16.89 10.40
N LEU A 224 10.92 17.26 10.67
CA LEU A 224 9.82 16.34 10.98
C LEU A 224 8.56 16.71 10.22
N SER A 225 7.90 15.71 9.65
CA SER A 225 6.56 15.78 9.10
C SER A 225 5.67 14.73 9.77
N LEU A 226 4.48 15.11 10.21
CA LEU A 226 3.42 14.18 10.58
C LEU A 226 2.60 13.93 9.32
N ALA A 227 2.49 12.66 8.91
CA ALA A 227 1.82 12.31 7.67
C ALA A 227 0.30 12.45 7.79
N GLU A 228 -0.31 12.97 6.74
CA GLU A 228 -1.75 12.98 6.53
C GLU A 228 -2.07 12.60 5.08
N ASP A 229 -3.32 12.26 4.82
CA ASP A 229 -3.77 11.86 3.50
C ASP A 229 -3.46 12.95 2.45
N TYR A 230 -3.03 12.51 1.27
CA TYR A 230 -2.62 13.38 0.15
C TYR A 230 -1.37 14.23 0.38
N MET A 231 -0.62 14.02 1.45
CA MET A 231 0.67 14.68 1.64
C MET A 231 1.70 14.15 0.64
N VAL A 232 2.49 15.05 0.07
CA VAL A 232 3.48 14.77 -0.95
C VAL A 232 4.82 15.38 -0.57
N TRP A 233 5.85 14.56 -0.55
CA TRP A 233 7.25 14.98 -0.38
C TRP A 233 7.96 14.94 -1.74
N ASN A 234 8.28 16.12 -2.27
CA ASN A 234 9.12 16.22 -3.46
C ASN A 234 10.59 16.32 -3.03
N ILE A 235 11.35 15.27 -3.32
CA ILE A 235 12.72 15.10 -2.84
C ILE A 235 13.70 15.28 -3.99
N THR A 236 14.63 16.19 -3.82
CA THR A 236 15.81 16.36 -4.70
C THR A 236 17.08 16.23 -3.83
N LYS A 237 18.26 16.24 -4.46
CA LYS A 237 19.53 16.25 -3.73
C LYS A 237 19.69 17.50 -2.86
N ASP A 238 19.10 18.61 -3.26
CA ASP A 238 19.32 19.93 -2.65
C ASP A 238 18.16 20.34 -1.73
N ASP A 239 16.92 19.83 -1.98
CA ASP A 239 15.72 20.34 -1.32
C ASP A 239 14.68 19.23 -1.09
N ILE A 240 13.84 19.40 -0.07
CA ILE A 240 12.65 18.60 0.19
C ILE A 240 11.47 19.53 0.39
N ARG A 241 10.48 19.45 -0.49
CA ARG A 241 9.25 20.24 -0.40
C ARG A 241 8.08 19.38 -0.01
N VAL A 242 7.42 19.77 1.07
CA VAL A 242 6.20 19.11 1.56
C VAL A 242 5.00 19.93 1.12
N ARG A 243 4.00 19.27 0.59
CA ARG A 243 2.74 19.88 0.15
C ARG A 243 1.57 18.92 0.31
N LEU A 244 0.35 19.43 0.39
CA LEU A 244 -0.87 18.64 0.23
C LEU A 244 -1.31 18.66 -1.23
N ALA A 245 -1.61 17.48 -1.77
CA ALA A 245 -2.23 17.38 -3.08
C ALA A 245 -3.73 17.69 -2.93
N LYS A 246 -4.22 18.65 -3.72
CA LYS A 246 -5.65 18.85 -3.85
C LYS A 246 -6.19 17.80 -4.81
N VAL A 247 -7.12 16.99 -4.33
CA VAL A 247 -7.85 16.06 -5.20
C VAL A 247 -8.91 16.86 -5.95
N ASP A 248 -8.95 16.68 -7.27
CA ASP A 248 -10.03 17.19 -8.10
C ASP A 248 -11.08 16.08 -8.20
N GLU A 249 -12.27 16.35 -7.69
CA GLU A 249 -13.37 15.38 -7.66
C GLU A 249 -13.91 15.05 -9.06
N ASP A 250 -13.62 15.92 -10.04
CA ASP A 250 -14.06 15.76 -11.44
C ASP A 250 -13.00 15.06 -12.32
N VAL A 251 -11.90 14.58 -11.75
CA VAL A 251 -10.86 13.87 -12.52
C VAL A 251 -11.30 12.44 -12.81
N TRP A 252 -11.66 12.21 -14.06
CA TRP A 252 -11.79 10.87 -14.62
C TRP A 252 -10.42 10.30 -15.02
N PRO A 253 -10.23 8.98 -15.01
CA PRO A 253 -9.04 8.37 -15.58
C PRO A 253 -8.82 8.90 -17.01
N PRO A 254 -7.58 9.24 -17.40
CA PRO A 254 -7.33 9.63 -18.77
C PRO A 254 -7.74 8.48 -19.71
N PRO A 255 -8.19 8.78 -20.94
CA PRO A 255 -8.49 7.73 -21.91
C PRO A 255 -7.29 6.79 -22.07
N ALA A 256 -7.56 5.51 -22.29
CA ALA A 256 -6.52 4.52 -22.51
C ALA A 256 -5.64 4.97 -23.69
N THR A 257 -4.34 5.06 -23.46
CA THR A 257 -3.36 5.46 -24.49
C THR A 257 -2.95 4.29 -25.38
N GLU A 258 -3.17 3.08 -24.91
CA GLU A 258 -2.89 1.85 -25.65
C GLU A 258 -4.20 1.24 -26.15
N LYS A 259 -4.16 0.68 -27.37
CA LYS A 259 -5.32 -0.02 -27.90
C LYS A 259 -5.59 -1.27 -27.05
N PRO A 260 -6.79 -1.39 -26.45
CA PRO A 260 -7.14 -2.57 -25.69
C PRO A 260 -7.13 -3.82 -26.57
N GLN A 261 -6.78 -4.95 -25.99
CA GLN A 261 -6.99 -6.24 -26.62
C GLN A 261 -8.50 -6.49 -26.67
N VAL A 262 -9.03 -6.84 -27.85
CA VAL A 262 -10.43 -7.19 -27.98
C VAL A 262 -10.68 -8.48 -27.20
N PRO A 263 -11.59 -8.49 -26.21
CA PRO A 263 -11.94 -9.70 -25.48
C PRO A 263 -12.55 -10.73 -26.43
N ASP A 264 -12.27 -12.03 -26.20
CA ASP A 264 -12.98 -13.09 -26.91
C ASP A 264 -14.39 -13.27 -26.28
N PRO A 265 -15.48 -13.01 -27.02
CA PRO A 265 -16.83 -13.22 -26.49
C PRO A 265 -17.11 -14.67 -26.08
N ASN A 266 -16.36 -15.65 -26.61
CA ASN A 266 -16.50 -17.06 -26.25
C ASN A 266 -15.97 -17.36 -24.84
N ASP A 267 -15.16 -16.48 -24.26
CA ASP A 267 -14.68 -16.62 -22.88
C ASP A 267 -15.79 -16.27 -21.86
N ARG A 268 -16.92 -15.68 -22.30
CA ARG A 268 -18.03 -15.38 -21.41
C ARG A 268 -18.67 -16.64 -20.88
N ILE A 269 -18.93 -16.65 -19.57
CA ILE A 269 -19.78 -17.66 -18.96
C ILE A 269 -21.21 -17.37 -19.39
N PRO A 270 -21.91 -18.33 -20.06
CA PRO A 270 -23.27 -18.12 -20.51
C PRO A 270 -24.23 -17.96 -19.33
N TYR A 271 -25.30 -17.20 -19.56
CA TYR A 271 -26.38 -17.14 -18.59
C TYR A 271 -27.12 -18.47 -18.50
N SER A 272 -27.69 -18.73 -17.34
CA SER A 272 -28.64 -19.84 -17.18
C SER A 272 -29.95 -19.55 -17.90
N ASP A 273 -30.72 -20.60 -18.20
CA ASP A 273 -32.09 -20.48 -18.79
C ASP A 273 -32.99 -19.56 -17.94
N THR A 274 -32.80 -19.56 -16.62
CA THR A 274 -33.57 -18.70 -15.71
C THR A 274 -33.27 -17.21 -15.96
N ASN A 275 -32.01 -16.84 -16.13
CA ASN A 275 -31.64 -15.45 -16.38
C ASN A 275 -31.99 -15.02 -17.80
N ASP A 276 -31.78 -15.88 -18.78
CA ASP A 276 -32.18 -15.57 -20.17
C ASP A 276 -33.70 -15.47 -20.33
N GLY A 277 -34.45 -16.36 -19.71
CA GLY A 277 -35.93 -16.33 -19.71
C GLY A 277 -36.52 -15.14 -18.93
N GLY A 278 -35.72 -14.51 -18.04
CA GLY A 278 -36.14 -13.33 -17.28
C GLY A 278 -35.93 -11.98 -18.00
N ARG A 279 -35.33 -11.97 -19.19
CA ARG A 279 -35.07 -10.75 -19.95
C ARG A 279 -36.37 -10.14 -20.50
N LEU A 280 -36.48 -8.83 -20.36
CA LEU A 280 -37.55 -8.10 -21.06
C LEU A 280 -37.18 -7.91 -22.53
N ASP A 281 -38.19 -7.97 -23.40
CA ASP A 281 -38.03 -7.57 -24.80
C ASP A 281 -37.99 -6.04 -24.90
N VAL A 282 -36.81 -5.51 -25.15
CA VAL A 282 -36.53 -4.07 -25.33
C VAL A 282 -35.77 -3.80 -26.63
N LYS A 283 -35.94 -4.70 -27.62
CA LYS A 283 -35.25 -4.62 -28.92
C LYS A 283 -35.52 -3.32 -29.66
N ASP A 284 -36.74 -2.82 -29.56
CA ASP A 284 -37.18 -1.59 -30.20
C ASP A 284 -36.37 -0.35 -29.79
N VAL A 285 -35.90 -0.32 -28.52
CA VAL A 285 -35.11 0.80 -28.01
C VAL A 285 -33.59 0.54 -28.06
N ILE A 286 -33.19 -0.72 -28.15
CA ILE A 286 -31.74 -1.06 -28.20
C ILE A 286 -31.23 -1.13 -29.65
N GLN A 287 -32.06 -1.57 -30.63
CA GLN A 287 -31.62 -1.69 -32.01
C GLN A 287 -31.02 -0.42 -32.62
N PRO A 288 -31.57 0.79 -32.39
CA PRO A 288 -30.95 2.02 -32.86
C PRO A 288 -29.54 2.25 -32.37
N ILE A 289 -29.21 1.79 -31.13
CA ILE A 289 -27.86 1.89 -30.56
C ILE A 289 -26.87 1.00 -31.32
N TYR A 290 -27.30 -0.20 -31.71
CA TYR A 290 -26.49 -1.08 -32.54
C TYR A 290 -26.25 -0.48 -33.93
N ASP A 291 -27.24 0.19 -34.49
CA ASP A 291 -27.19 0.80 -35.82
C ASP A 291 -26.24 2.05 -35.83
N GLU A 292 -26.05 2.71 -34.68
CA GLU A 292 -25.11 3.84 -34.54
C GLU A 292 -23.64 3.40 -34.46
N VAL A 293 -23.37 2.18 -34.00
CA VAL A 293 -22.01 1.68 -33.74
C VAL A 293 -21.46 0.85 -34.89
N ASN A 294 -22.33 0.24 -35.71
CA ASN A 294 -21.98 -0.60 -36.87
C ASN A 294 -22.11 0.15 -38.18
#